data_f1cc7278616462dd391e92fe2a2bf3a2
#
_entry.id   f1cc7278616462dd391e92fe2a2bf3a2
#
_cell.length_a   1.000
_cell.length_b   1.000
_cell.length_c   1.000
_cell.angle_alpha   90.00
_cell.angle_beta   90.00
_cell.angle_gamma   90.00
#
_symmetry.space_group_name_H-M   'P 1'
#
loop_
_entity.id
_entity.type
_entity.pdbx_description
1 polymer ?
#
loop_
_entity_poly.entity_id
_entity_poly.type
_entity_poly.pdbx_seq_one_letter_code
_entity_poly.pdbx_strand_id
1 'polypeptide(L)'
;MTIPHPPARHRGIRISLALGAVLALAACSSTATTTAPEGSDGTPEVSSVRISGIQGPGTVPLQLASEQTAAEYGLEVEPVYVDNSGVAVTSVISGDTAAANSSYFGVIDAINQGLPIVVIAEGWASTPDTGSLEALPDSGIASLADLEGRTVNVISLTSSHAIKLRHAMLAEGLDPDAVDWVELPYGEVAAALEQGTIDASSAVGPTLAAVRGLGSTTVFDYGAGEYTGMAESGWIASQTYADENPATVRAIQCTLLEAQGALVDDRDLFETQFMSLLGAPAEVAAAEVMLDYQRTNRLAEIQRNADIYFESGLLTDEFDFTDHVLDAPADC
;
A
#
# COMPACT_ATOMS: atom_id res chain seq x y z
N MET A 1 6.75 -62.90 -3.45
CA MET A 1 6.14 -62.93 -4.79
C MET A 1 6.92 -61.92 -5.64
N THR A 2 7.91 -62.38 -6.33
CA THR A 2 8.95 -61.66 -7.09
C THR A 2 8.54 -61.63 -8.56
N ILE A 3 8.53 -60.46 -9.18
CA ILE A 3 8.29 -60.28 -10.62
C ILE A 3 9.60 -59.78 -11.29
N PRO A 4 10.04 -60.38 -12.40
CA PRO A 4 11.34 -60.15 -12.99
C PRO A 4 11.32 -59.06 -14.06
N HIS A 5 12.48 -58.38 -14.22
CA HIS A 5 12.78 -57.44 -15.32
C HIS A 5 13.25 -58.18 -16.60
N PRO A 6 12.93 -57.68 -17.82
CA PRO A 6 13.58 -58.09 -19.04
C PRO A 6 14.76 -57.17 -19.45
N PRO A 7 15.68 -57.66 -20.30
CA PRO A 7 17.01 -57.09 -20.50
C PRO A 7 17.10 -56.06 -21.64
N ALA A 8 18.13 -55.23 -21.55
CA ALA A 8 18.52 -54.20 -22.53
C ALA A 8 19.07 -54.81 -23.82
N ARG A 9 18.69 -54.25 -24.96
CA ARG A 9 19.29 -54.51 -26.28
C ARG A 9 20.13 -53.31 -26.72
N HIS A 10 21.45 -53.56 -26.80
CA HIS A 10 22.40 -52.69 -27.51
C HIS A 10 22.20 -52.80 -29.01
N ARG A 11 22.11 -51.66 -29.69
CA ARG A 11 22.36 -51.56 -31.14
C ARG A 11 23.32 -50.42 -31.42
N GLY A 12 24.52 -50.79 -31.82
CA GLY A 12 25.54 -49.88 -32.31
C GLY A 12 25.19 -49.34 -33.71
N ILE A 13 25.56 -48.10 -33.96
CA ILE A 13 25.54 -47.45 -35.26
C ILE A 13 26.89 -46.82 -35.53
N ARG A 14 27.32 -47.05 -36.76
CA ARG A 14 28.62 -46.84 -37.34
C ARG A 14 29.02 -45.40 -37.55
N ILE A 15 30.30 -45.12 -37.32
CA ILE A 15 31.01 -43.89 -37.65
C ILE A 15 31.18 -43.81 -39.17
N SER A 16 30.83 -42.64 -39.75
CA SER A 16 31.28 -42.27 -41.09
C SER A 16 32.00 -40.93 -40.98
N LEU A 17 33.31 -40.97 -41.27
CA LEU A 17 34.15 -39.79 -41.46
C LEU A 17 33.80 -39.17 -42.83
N ALA A 18 33.59 -37.85 -42.86
CA ALA A 18 33.69 -37.02 -44.06
C ALA A 18 34.55 -35.80 -43.76
N LEU A 19 35.62 -35.70 -44.47
CA LEU A 19 36.65 -34.68 -44.54
C LEU A 19 36.16 -33.54 -45.44
N GLY A 20 36.35 -32.26 -45.03
CA GLY A 20 36.20 -31.20 -46.03
C GLY A 20 36.05 -29.78 -45.50
N ALA A 21 37.09 -29.00 -45.80
CA ALA A 21 37.13 -27.55 -46.04
C ALA A 21 37.21 -26.60 -44.85
N VAL A 22 38.41 -26.09 -44.63
CA VAL A 22 38.77 -24.88 -43.91
C VAL A 22 38.31 -23.67 -44.73
N LEU A 23 37.44 -22.84 -44.16
CA LEU A 23 37.23 -21.43 -44.56
C LEU A 23 37.46 -20.54 -43.35
N ALA A 24 38.52 -19.73 -43.46
CA ALA A 24 38.83 -18.67 -42.52
C ALA A 24 37.77 -17.56 -42.67
N LEU A 25 37.04 -17.28 -41.60
CA LEU A 25 36.21 -16.10 -41.47
C LEU A 25 36.80 -15.20 -40.38
N ALA A 26 37.09 -13.97 -40.79
CA ALA A 26 37.59 -12.88 -39.98
C ALA A 26 36.63 -12.63 -38.81
N ALA A 27 37.20 -12.60 -37.60
CA ALA A 27 36.50 -12.17 -36.39
C ALA A 27 36.28 -10.64 -36.45
N CYS A 28 35.06 -10.22 -36.75
CA CYS A 28 34.57 -8.92 -36.31
C CYS A 28 34.04 -9.10 -34.88
N SER A 29 34.80 -8.58 -33.90
CA SER A 29 34.32 -8.44 -32.55
C SER A 29 33.26 -7.34 -32.57
N SER A 30 32.01 -7.71 -32.71
CA SER A 30 30.88 -6.85 -32.35
C SER A 30 30.77 -6.88 -30.84
N THR A 31 31.18 -5.81 -30.19
CA THR A 31 30.72 -5.47 -28.86
C THR A 31 29.19 -5.43 -28.94
N ALA A 32 28.55 -6.43 -28.38
CA ALA A 32 27.11 -6.38 -28.13
C ALA A 32 26.89 -5.33 -27.08
N THR A 33 26.66 -4.09 -27.49
CA THR A 33 25.98 -3.10 -26.72
C THR A 33 24.57 -3.69 -26.55
N THR A 34 24.24 -4.10 -25.35
CA THR A 34 22.87 -4.42 -24.97
C THR A 34 22.11 -3.10 -25.07
N THR A 35 21.55 -2.81 -26.22
CA THR A 35 20.54 -1.76 -26.38
C THR A 35 19.34 -2.27 -25.61
N ALA A 36 18.96 -1.54 -24.56
CA ALA A 36 17.63 -1.67 -24.00
C ALA A 36 16.60 -1.59 -25.14
N PRO A 37 15.47 -2.30 -25.06
CA PRO A 37 14.46 -2.23 -26.11
C PRO A 37 14.04 -0.77 -26.30
N GLU A 38 14.46 -0.17 -27.42
CA GLU A 38 13.91 1.11 -27.88
C GLU A 38 12.47 0.86 -28.30
N GLY A 39 11.54 1.61 -27.65
CA GLY A 39 10.27 1.92 -28.22
C GLY A 39 9.07 1.13 -27.69
N SER A 40 8.63 1.46 -26.49
CA SER A 40 7.22 1.75 -26.37
C SER A 40 7.06 3.25 -26.68
N ASP A 41 6.14 3.59 -27.54
CA ASP A 41 5.68 4.98 -27.80
C ASP A 41 4.93 5.56 -26.58
N GLY A 42 5.15 5.02 -25.38
CA GLY A 42 4.45 5.35 -24.14
C GLY A 42 3.09 4.69 -23.99
N THR A 43 2.66 3.88 -24.94
CA THR A 43 1.37 3.14 -24.88
C THR A 43 1.47 2.03 -23.83
N PRO A 44 0.51 1.92 -22.89
CA PRO A 44 0.45 0.83 -21.93
C PRO A 44 0.40 -0.56 -22.60
N GLU A 45 1.13 -1.53 -22.07
CA GLU A 45 1.08 -2.93 -22.51
C GLU A 45 -0.29 -3.55 -22.23
N VAL A 46 -0.94 -3.09 -21.14
CA VAL A 46 -2.29 -3.48 -20.71
C VAL A 46 -3.13 -2.23 -20.52
N SER A 47 -4.22 -2.11 -21.29
CA SER A 47 -5.07 -0.93 -21.26
C SER A 47 -6.24 -1.01 -20.26
N SER A 48 -6.59 -2.19 -19.75
CA SER A 48 -7.63 -2.36 -18.72
C SER A 48 -7.01 -3.02 -17.49
N VAL A 49 -7.03 -2.32 -16.36
CA VAL A 49 -6.37 -2.75 -15.12
C VAL A 49 -7.31 -2.67 -13.93
N ARG A 50 -7.14 -3.60 -12.99
CA ARG A 50 -7.82 -3.56 -11.70
C ARG A 50 -6.85 -3.01 -10.66
N ILE A 51 -7.31 -2.06 -9.84
CA ILE A 51 -6.52 -1.47 -8.76
C ILE A 51 -7.29 -1.61 -7.46
N SER A 52 -6.63 -2.15 -6.41
CA SER A 52 -7.29 -2.38 -5.14
C SER A 52 -6.89 -1.38 -4.05
N GLY A 53 -7.75 -1.26 -3.02
CA GLY A 53 -7.49 -0.48 -1.82
C GLY A 53 -8.62 -0.59 -0.82
N ILE A 54 -8.37 -0.13 0.41
CA ILE A 54 -9.40 -0.09 1.46
C ILE A 54 -10.33 1.09 1.15
N GLN A 55 -11.64 0.83 1.13
CA GLN A 55 -12.63 1.88 0.88
C GLN A 55 -12.59 2.94 1.99
N GLY A 56 -12.20 4.15 1.66
CA GLY A 56 -12.05 5.25 2.60
C GLY A 56 -11.41 6.49 1.98
N PRO A 57 -11.10 7.52 2.78
CA PRO A 57 -10.48 8.76 2.28
C PRO A 57 -9.20 8.51 1.48
N GLY A 58 -8.36 7.55 1.89
CA GLY A 58 -7.10 7.21 1.20
C GLY A 58 -7.26 6.69 -0.24
N THR A 59 -8.46 6.25 -0.63
CA THR A 59 -8.75 5.72 -1.98
C THR A 59 -9.67 6.62 -2.81
N VAL A 60 -9.96 7.84 -2.37
CA VAL A 60 -10.66 8.86 -3.19
C VAL A 60 -9.91 9.14 -4.50
N PRO A 61 -8.55 9.19 -4.54
CA PRO A 61 -7.82 9.30 -5.80
C PRO A 61 -8.10 8.15 -6.78
N LEU A 62 -8.30 6.93 -6.29
CA LEU A 62 -8.64 5.78 -7.14
C LEU A 62 -10.04 5.93 -7.77
N GLN A 63 -10.99 6.48 -7.02
CA GLN A 63 -12.32 6.79 -7.55
C GLN A 63 -12.23 7.81 -8.70
N LEU A 64 -11.53 8.93 -8.48
CA LEU A 64 -11.31 9.94 -9.50
C LEU A 64 -10.52 9.37 -10.70
N ALA A 65 -9.51 8.55 -10.44
CA ALA A 65 -8.72 7.88 -11.46
C ALA A 65 -9.60 7.04 -12.40
N SER A 66 -10.49 6.23 -11.84
CA SER A 66 -11.38 5.37 -12.61
C SER A 66 -12.41 6.13 -13.44
N GLU A 67 -12.83 7.32 -13.01
CA GLU A 67 -13.85 8.10 -13.67
C GLU A 67 -13.29 9.08 -14.72
N GLN A 68 -12.05 9.56 -14.53
CA GLN A 68 -11.51 10.68 -15.31
C GLN A 68 -10.05 10.51 -15.77
N THR A 69 -9.07 10.49 -14.85
CA THR A 69 -7.65 10.66 -15.22
C THR A 69 -7.06 9.45 -15.95
N ALA A 70 -7.56 8.24 -15.74
CA ALA A 70 -7.02 7.03 -16.37
C ALA A 70 -7.09 7.08 -17.91
N ALA A 71 -8.16 7.64 -18.47
CA ALA A 71 -8.37 7.69 -19.92
C ALA A 71 -7.30 8.54 -20.64
N GLU A 72 -6.73 9.55 -19.97
CA GLU A 72 -5.69 10.43 -20.52
C GLU A 72 -4.38 9.67 -20.74
N TYR A 73 -4.14 8.61 -19.93
CA TYR A 73 -2.98 7.73 -20.01
C TYR A 73 -3.26 6.41 -20.75
N GLY A 74 -4.39 6.30 -21.44
CA GLY A 74 -4.75 5.11 -22.20
C GLY A 74 -5.17 3.92 -21.35
N LEU A 75 -5.62 4.16 -20.11
CA LEU A 75 -6.06 3.12 -19.18
C LEU A 75 -7.59 3.18 -18.97
N GLU A 76 -8.15 2.01 -18.73
CA GLU A 76 -9.43 1.79 -18.10
C GLU A 76 -9.17 1.16 -16.73
N VAL A 77 -9.55 1.85 -15.66
CA VAL A 77 -9.29 1.41 -14.27
C VAL A 77 -10.59 0.92 -13.64
N GLU A 78 -10.57 -0.34 -13.16
CA GLU A 78 -11.62 -0.93 -12.33
C GLU A 78 -11.18 -0.91 -10.86
N PRO A 79 -11.81 -0.08 -9.98
CA PRO A 79 -11.55 -0.12 -8.55
C PRO A 79 -12.02 -1.43 -7.91
N VAL A 80 -11.20 -1.97 -7.00
CA VAL A 80 -11.52 -3.16 -6.21
C VAL A 80 -11.33 -2.84 -4.73
N TYR A 81 -12.40 -2.91 -3.94
CA TYR A 81 -12.30 -2.59 -2.52
C TYR A 81 -12.08 -3.86 -1.69
N VAL A 82 -11.13 -3.77 -0.75
CA VAL A 82 -10.66 -4.85 0.11
C VAL A 82 -10.72 -4.44 1.58
N ASP A 83 -10.70 -5.42 2.49
CA ASP A 83 -10.94 -5.20 3.92
C ASP A 83 -9.72 -4.63 4.67
N ASN A 84 -8.50 -4.97 4.21
CA ASN A 84 -7.25 -4.55 4.87
C ASN A 84 -6.04 -4.57 3.92
N SER A 85 -4.91 -3.99 4.37
CA SER A 85 -3.66 -3.91 3.60
C SER A 85 -3.07 -5.27 3.22
N GLY A 86 -3.23 -6.31 4.05
CA GLY A 86 -2.73 -7.66 3.73
C GLY A 86 -3.45 -8.28 2.53
N VAL A 87 -4.77 -8.06 2.42
CA VAL A 87 -5.55 -8.47 1.24
C VAL A 87 -5.13 -7.68 0.01
N ALA A 88 -4.87 -6.36 0.16
CA ALA A 88 -4.36 -5.52 -0.93
C ALA A 88 -3.00 -6.02 -1.46
N VAL A 89 -2.05 -6.31 -0.57
CA VAL A 89 -0.75 -6.92 -0.93
C VAL A 89 -0.95 -8.27 -1.64
N THR A 90 -1.80 -9.13 -1.10
CA THR A 90 -2.07 -10.45 -1.70
C THR A 90 -2.62 -10.32 -3.11
N SER A 91 -3.47 -9.31 -3.39
CA SER A 91 -4.10 -9.12 -4.70
C SER A 91 -3.09 -8.79 -5.80
N VAL A 92 -2.03 -8.02 -5.50
CA VAL A 92 -0.96 -7.74 -6.49
C VAL A 92 -0.02 -8.91 -6.67
N ILE A 93 0.24 -9.70 -5.63
CA ILE A 93 1.09 -10.90 -5.71
C ILE A 93 0.40 -12.02 -6.50
N SER A 94 -0.91 -12.19 -6.33
CA SER A 94 -1.69 -13.18 -7.10
C SER A 94 -1.92 -12.77 -8.55
N GLY A 95 -1.72 -11.48 -8.88
CA GLY A 95 -2.06 -10.91 -10.18
C GLY A 95 -3.55 -10.61 -10.36
N ASP A 96 -4.34 -10.64 -9.30
CA ASP A 96 -5.76 -10.25 -9.33
C ASP A 96 -5.92 -8.76 -9.58
N THR A 97 -4.96 -7.94 -9.16
CA THR A 97 -4.88 -6.51 -9.43
C THR A 97 -3.48 -6.11 -9.91
N ALA A 98 -3.41 -5.12 -10.77
CA ALA A 98 -2.16 -4.56 -11.30
C ALA A 98 -1.44 -3.70 -10.25
N ALA A 99 -2.22 -3.01 -9.43
CA ALA A 99 -1.73 -2.19 -8.33
C ALA A 99 -2.68 -2.24 -7.14
N ALA A 100 -2.20 -1.81 -5.98
CA ALA A 100 -3.00 -1.72 -4.76
C ALA A 100 -2.54 -0.56 -3.87
N ASN A 101 -3.47 0.03 -3.10
CA ASN A 101 -3.09 0.92 -1.99
C ASN A 101 -2.88 0.10 -0.72
N SER A 102 -1.74 0.31 -0.06
CA SER A 102 -1.37 -0.40 1.17
C SER A 102 -0.58 0.50 2.12
N SER A 103 -0.64 0.20 3.43
CA SER A 103 0.26 0.81 4.40
C SER A 103 1.70 0.35 4.15
N TYR A 104 2.68 1.22 4.42
CA TYR A 104 4.09 0.86 4.28
C TYR A 104 4.53 -0.27 5.22
N PHE A 105 3.93 -0.39 6.40
CA PHE A 105 4.20 -1.50 7.32
C PHE A 105 3.82 -2.85 6.72
N GLY A 106 2.65 -2.93 6.07
CA GLY A 106 2.25 -4.13 5.34
C GLY A 106 3.16 -4.45 4.15
N VAL A 107 3.70 -3.41 3.50
CA VAL A 107 4.70 -3.56 2.42
C VAL A 107 6.01 -4.11 2.96
N ILE A 108 6.53 -3.57 4.06
CA ILE A 108 7.76 -4.04 4.72
C ILE A 108 7.61 -5.51 5.12
N ASP A 109 6.51 -5.89 5.76
CA ASP A 109 6.25 -7.29 6.15
C ASP A 109 6.24 -8.22 4.94
N ALA A 110 5.62 -7.81 3.85
CA ALA A 110 5.57 -8.60 2.62
C ALA A 110 6.96 -8.79 2.01
N ILE A 111 7.76 -7.73 1.91
CA ILE A 111 9.12 -7.78 1.37
C ILE A 111 10.03 -8.64 2.27
N ASN A 112 9.93 -8.52 3.58
CA ASN A 112 10.68 -9.34 4.55
C ASN A 112 10.32 -10.83 4.47
N GLN A 113 9.11 -11.15 4.03
CA GLN A 113 8.69 -12.52 3.72
C GLN A 113 9.16 -12.99 2.34
N GLY A 114 9.91 -12.17 1.60
CA GLY A 114 10.44 -12.46 0.28
C GLY A 114 9.45 -12.25 -0.85
N LEU A 115 8.34 -11.53 -0.62
CA LEU A 115 7.40 -11.21 -1.68
C LEU A 115 7.96 -10.05 -2.53
N PRO A 116 7.91 -10.16 -3.86
CA PRO A 116 8.49 -9.17 -4.76
C PRO A 116 7.54 -7.97 -4.93
N ILE A 117 7.57 -7.03 -4.00
CA ILE A 117 6.75 -5.80 -4.00
C ILE A 117 7.61 -4.57 -4.30
N VAL A 118 7.05 -3.65 -5.07
CA VAL A 118 7.61 -2.32 -5.32
C VAL A 118 6.54 -1.25 -5.09
N VAL A 119 6.92 -0.13 -4.47
CA VAL A 119 6.09 1.07 -4.33
C VAL A 119 6.18 1.85 -5.64
N ILE A 120 5.05 2.11 -6.27
CA ILE A 120 4.97 2.82 -7.54
C ILE A 120 4.60 4.30 -7.35
N ALA A 121 3.80 4.64 -6.34
CA ALA A 121 3.48 6.03 -6.00
C ALA A 121 3.21 6.17 -4.50
N GLU A 122 3.62 7.30 -3.92
CA GLU A 122 3.18 7.67 -2.58
C GLU A 122 1.70 8.07 -2.61
N GLY A 123 0.93 7.66 -1.59
CA GLY A 123 -0.48 7.99 -1.49
C GLY A 123 -0.70 9.33 -0.80
N TRP A 124 -0.64 9.35 0.51
CA TRP A 124 -0.88 10.54 1.31
C TRP A 124 0.00 10.59 2.55
N ALA A 125 0.18 11.78 3.10
CA ALA A 125 0.99 12.05 4.28
C ALA A 125 0.13 12.33 5.51
N SER A 126 0.68 11.98 6.66
CA SER A 126 0.08 12.29 7.96
C SER A 126 -0.04 13.79 8.19
N THR A 127 -1.23 14.23 8.55
CA THR A 127 -1.48 15.58 9.05
C THR A 127 -2.36 15.50 10.31
N PRO A 128 -2.27 16.48 11.21
CA PRO A 128 -3.16 16.52 12.38
C PRO A 128 -4.64 16.41 11.98
N ASP A 129 -5.42 15.79 12.85
CA ASP A 129 -6.87 15.59 12.72
C ASP A 129 -7.32 14.63 11.60
N THR A 130 -6.41 14.00 10.84
CA THR A 130 -6.80 13.02 9.81
C THR A 130 -7.16 11.65 10.37
N GLY A 131 -6.68 11.33 11.57
CA GLY A 131 -6.99 10.11 12.30
C GLY A 131 -6.52 10.17 13.73
N SER A 132 -7.27 9.58 14.63
CA SER A 132 -6.99 9.61 16.07
C SER A 132 -7.41 8.33 16.77
N LEU A 133 -6.78 8.08 17.93
CA LEU A 133 -7.30 7.17 18.95
C LEU A 133 -8.34 7.92 19.76
N GLU A 134 -9.55 7.42 19.77
CA GLU A 134 -10.70 8.01 20.44
C GLU A 134 -11.18 7.10 21.58
N ALA A 135 -11.59 7.72 22.69
CA ALA A 135 -12.20 7.01 23.82
C ALA A 135 -13.41 7.79 24.35
N LEU A 136 -14.42 7.06 24.86
CA LEU A 136 -15.58 7.71 25.46
C LEU A 136 -15.23 8.32 26.82
N PRO A 137 -15.86 9.43 27.25
CA PRO A 137 -15.54 10.11 28.51
C PRO A 137 -15.60 9.21 29.75
N ASP A 138 -16.52 8.24 29.74
CA ASP A 138 -16.73 7.33 30.86
C ASP A 138 -15.77 6.12 30.86
N SER A 139 -14.91 5.97 29.85
CA SER A 139 -13.91 4.89 29.77
C SER A 139 -12.80 5.03 30.81
N GLY A 140 -12.54 6.25 31.28
CA GLY A 140 -11.41 6.58 32.14
C GLY A 140 -10.08 6.63 31.41
N ILE A 141 -10.07 6.65 30.05
CA ILE A 141 -8.88 6.75 29.20
C ILE A 141 -8.72 8.21 28.76
N ALA A 142 -7.62 8.84 29.15
CA ALA A 142 -7.28 10.22 28.82
C ALA A 142 -5.85 10.35 28.24
N SER A 143 -5.02 9.31 28.35
CA SER A 143 -3.63 9.28 27.92
C SER A 143 -3.23 7.87 27.46
N LEU A 144 -2.06 7.74 26.83
CA LEU A 144 -1.50 6.43 26.44
C LEU A 144 -1.26 5.52 27.66
N ALA A 145 -0.93 6.09 28.83
CA ALA A 145 -0.71 5.30 30.03
C ALA A 145 -1.99 4.61 30.55
N ASP A 146 -3.18 5.10 30.18
CA ASP A 146 -4.44 4.51 30.59
C ASP A 146 -4.85 3.30 29.71
N LEU A 147 -4.08 2.96 28.67
CA LEU A 147 -4.39 1.88 27.76
C LEU A 147 -3.99 0.50 28.29
N GLU A 148 -3.17 0.42 29.33
CA GLU A 148 -2.76 -0.86 29.93
C GLU A 148 -3.98 -1.66 30.41
N GLY A 149 -4.10 -2.91 29.94
CA GLY A 149 -5.23 -3.80 30.22
C GLY A 149 -6.55 -3.39 29.58
N ARG A 150 -6.53 -2.44 28.62
CA ARG A 150 -7.72 -1.99 27.88
C ARG A 150 -7.83 -2.69 26.52
N THR A 151 -9.05 -2.85 26.07
CA THR A 151 -9.35 -3.37 24.73
C THR A 151 -9.34 -2.24 23.72
N VAL A 152 -8.29 -2.19 22.89
CA VAL A 152 -8.06 -1.14 21.88
C VAL A 152 -8.24 -1.69 20.48
N ASN A 153 -9.14 -1.06 19.72
CA ASN A 153 -9.39 -1.43 18.35
C ASN A 153 -8.47 -0.73 17.36
N VAL A 154 -8.03 -1.51 16.39
CA VAL A 154 -7.36 -1.06 15.14
C VAL A 154 -7.98 -1.79 13.95
N ILE A 155 -7.83 -1.25 12.73
CA ILE A 155 -8.31 -1.93 11.50
C ILE A 155 -7.48 -3.19 11.20
N SER A 156 -6.20 -3.18 11.55
CA SER A 156 -5.25 -4.29 11.43
C SER A 156 -4.05 -4.03 12.33
N LEU A 157 -3.43 -5.08 12.85
CA LEU A 157 -2.21 -4.98 13.67
C LEU A 157 -0.98 -4.49 12.88
N THR A 158 -1.02 -4.59 11.55
CA THR A 158 -0.02 -4.04 10.63
C THR A 158 -0.43 -2.71 10.02
N SER A 159 -1.50 -2.08 10.52
CA SER A 159 -1.90 -0.74 10.07
C SER A 159 -0.96 0.33 10.63
N SER A 160 -0.82 1.44 9.90
CA SER A 160 -0.05 2.60 10.34
C SER A 160 -0.45 3.05 11.76
N HIS A 161 -1.73 3.11 12.05
CA HIS A 161 -2.24 3.52 13.36
C HIS A 161 -1.81 2.57 14.49
N ALA A 162 -1.86 1.25 14.26
CA ALA A 162 -1.42 0.27 15.27
C ALA A 162 0.07 0.44 15.58
N ILE A 163 0.91 0.58 14.54
CA ILE A 163 2.35 0.69 14.69
C ILE A 163 2.74 2.03 15.36
N LYS A 164 2.15 3.16 14.91
CA LYS A 164 2.38 4.47 15.52
C LYS A 164 1.97 4.52 16.99
N LEU A 165 0.83 3.90 17.33
CA LEU A 165 0.38 3.83 18.71
C LEU A 165 1.35 3.02 19.59
N ARG A 166 1.81 1.86 19.09
CA ARG A 166 2.84 1.06 19.78
C ARG A 166 4.14 1.83 19.94
N HIS A 167 4.60 2.49 18.89
CA HIS A 167 5.80 3.34 18.93
C HIS A 167 5.67 4.46 19.95
N ALA A 168 4.55 5.21 19.94
CA ALA A 168 4.31 6.28 20.89
C ALA A 168 4.29 5.78 22.35
N MET A 169 3.66 4.62 22.61
CA MET A 169 3.68 4.00 23.93
C MET A 169 5.10 3.65 24.37
N LEU A 170 5.90 3.05 23.50
CA LEU A 170 7.31 2.72 23.80
C LEU A 170 8.15 3.98 24.05
N ALA A 171 7.94 5.06 23.28
CA ALA A 171 8.62 6.33 23.47
C ALA A 171 8.31 6.95 24.85
N GLU A 172 7.10 6.71 25.40
CA GLU A 172 6.73 7.10 26.77
C GLU A 172 7.16 6.09 27.84
N GLY A 173 7.82 4.99 27.45
CA GLY A 173 8.26 3.93 28.37
C GLY A 173 7.13 3.00 28.84
N LEU A 174 6.01 2.96 28.10
CA LEU A 174 4.87 2.09 28.33
C LEU A 174 5.04 0.75 27.61
N ASP A 175 4.30 -0.26 28.06
CA ASP A 175 4.31 -1.59 27.46
C ASP A 175 3.11 -1.77 26.50
N PRO A 176 3.30 -1.72 25.16
CA PRO A 176 2.22 -1.94 24.23
C PRO A 176 1.68 -3.38 24.21
N ASP A 177 2.41 -4.35 24.77
CA ASP A 177 1.94 -5.73 24.90
C ASP A 177 0.98 -5.92 26.08
N ALA A 178 0.87 -4.92 26.95
CA ALA A 178 -0.14 -4.85 28.02
C ALA A 178 -1.52 -4.41 27.51
N VAL A 179 -1.67 -4.07 26.22
CA VAL A 179 -2.93 -3.69 25.58
C VAL A 179 -3.59 -4.90 24.94
N ASP A 180 -4.90 -5.07 25.12
CA ASP A 180 -5.70 -6.08 24.44
C ASP A 180 -6.11 -5.55 23.04
N TRP A 181 -5.31 -5.86 22.02
CA TRP A 181 -5.55 -5.42 20.65
C TRP A 181 -6.66 -6.20 19.96
N VAL A 182 -7.61 -5.50 19.32
CA VAL A 182 -8.73 -6.09 18.58
C VAL A 182 -8.82 -5.49 17.19
N GLU A 183 -8.96 -6.34 16.18
CA GLU A 183 -9.19 -5.93 14.80
C GLU A 183 -10.69 -5.89 14.51
N LEU A 184 -11.24 -4.73 14.17
CA LEU A 184 -12.62 -4.55 13.74
C LEU A 184 -12.67 -3.66 12.49
N PRO A 185 -13.58 -3.95 11.54
CA PRO A 185 -13.89 -3.06 10.43
C PRO A 185 -14.44 -1.72 10.91
N TYR A 186 -14.13 -0.64 10.19
CA TYR A 186 -14.56 0.72 10.55
C TYR A 186 -16.07 0.84 10.80
N GLY A 187 -16.91 0.12 10.05
CA GLY A 187 -18.36 0.15 10.21
C GLY A 187 -18.89 -0.41 11.53
N GLU A 188 -18.09 -1.16 12.28
CA GLU A 188 -18.49 -1.79 13.56
C GLU A 188 -18.03 -0.99 14.77
N VAL A 189 -17.08 -0.06 14.60
CA VAL A 189 -16.35 0.62 15.67
C VAL A 189 -17.27 1.44 16.59
N ALA A 190 -18.12 2.30 16.03
CA ALA A 190 -18.99 3.16 16.85
C ALA A 190 -19.93 2.35 17.75
N ALA A 191 -20.51 1.27 17.20
CA ALA A 191 -21.37 0.37 17.97
C ALA A 191 -20.60 -0.40 19.06
N ALA A 192 -19.37 -0.82 18.77
CA ALA A 192 -18.53 -1.53 19.72
C ALA A 192 -18.12 -0.64 20.91
N LEU A 193 -17.77 0.63 20.65
CA LEU A 193 -17.50 1.63 21.71
C LEU A 193 -18.76 1.90 22.56
N GLU A 194 -19.91 2.13 21.93
CA GLU A 194 -21.17 2.39 22.64
C GLU A 194 -21.59 1.21 23.52
N GLN A 195 -21.34 -0.03 23.08
CA GLN A 195 -21.64 -1.25 23.83
C GLN A 195 -20.58 -1.59 24.89
N GLY A 196 -19.43 -0.89 24.90
CA GLY A 196 -18.32 -1.17 25.81
C GLY A 196 -17.62 -2.50 25.53
N THR A 197 -17.67 -3.01 24.30
CA THR A 197 -16.93 -4.21 23.87
C THR A 197 -15.49 -3.88 23.51
N ILE A 198 -15.18 -2.61 23.23
CA ILE A 198 -13.86 -2.01 23.14
C ILE A 198 -13.83 -0.74 24.00
N ASP A 199 -12.67 -0.41 24.57
CA ASP A 199 -12.49 0.75 25.45
C ASP A 199 -12.04 2.01 24.67
N ALA A 200 -11.24 1.82 23.62
CA ALA A 200 -10.78 2.88 22.72
C ALA A 200 -10.65 2.34 21.29
N SER A 201 -10.68 3.23 20.31
CA SER A 201 -10.57 2.86 18.90
C SER A 201 -9.79 3.86 18.08
N SER A 202 -8.95 3.34 17.17
CA SER A 202 -8.44 4.09 16.04
C SER A 202 -9.56 4.40 15.05
N ALA A 203 -9.71 5.67 14.70
CA ALA A 203 -10.77 6.14 13.84
C ALA A 203 -10.26 7.15 12.81
N VAL A 204 -10.81 7.08 11.60
CA VAL A 204 -10.54 7.98 10.47
C VAL A 204 -11.84 8.29 9.74
N GLY A 205 -11.87 9.40 9.01
CA GLY A 205 -12.99 9.74 8.12
C GLY A 205 -14.35 9.65 8.77
N PRO A 206 -15.35 9.04 8.10
CA PRO A 206 -16.69 8.91 8.63
C PRO A 206 -16.78 8.18 9.97
N THR A 207 -15.86 7.22 10.22
CA THR A 207 -15.80 6.52 11.52
C THR A 207 -15.40 7.47 12.63
N LEU A 208 -14.42 8.35 12.39
CA LEU A 208 -14.01 9.38 13.35
C LEU A 208 -15.17 10.34 13.65
N ALA A 209 -15.88 10.80 12.62
CA ALA A 209 -17.06 11.64 12.78
C ALA A 209 -18.16 10.93 13.59
N ALA A 210 -18.41 9.64 13.34
CA ALA A 210 -19.40 8.87 14.08
C ALA A 210 -19.02 8.69 15.55
N VAL A 211 -17.76 8.37 15.85
CA VAL A 211 -17.27 8.19 17.23
C VAL A 211 -17.27 9.52 17.99
N ARG A 212 -16.86 10.62 17.36
CA ARG A 212 -16.97 11.98 17.95
C ARG A 212 -18.43 12.38 18.18
N GLY A 213 -19.36 11.90 17.35
CA GLY A 213 -20.80 12.05 17.56
C GLY A 213 -21.32 11.36 18.83
N LEU A 214 -20.63 10.35 19.36
CA LEU A 214 -20.90 9.74 20.66
C LEU A 214 -20.32 10.55 21.85
N GLY A 215 -19.61 11.64 21.57
CA GLY A 215 -18.96 12.48 22.58
C GLY A 215 -17.57 12.00 22.99
N SER A 216 -16.88 11.22 22.14
CA SER A 216 -15.51 10.78 22.42
C SER A 216 -14.54 11.94 22.52
N THR A 217 -13.38 11.65 23.12
CA THR A 217 -12.25 12.56 23.21
C THR A 217 -11.03 11.91 22.58
N THR A 218 -10.21 12.73 21.93
CA THR A 218 -8.95 12.28 21.32
C THR A 218 -7.93 11.97 22.43
N VAL A 219 -7.45 10.73 22.44
CA VAL A 219 -6.37 10.25 23.32
C VAL A 219 -5.00 10.41 22.65
N PHE A 220 -4.95 10.14 21.33
CA PHE A 220 -3.73 10.26 20.55
C PHE A 220 -4.08 10.63 19.09
N ASP A 221 -3.36 11.61 18.53
CA ASP A 221 -3.51 12.04 17.13
C ASP A 221 -2.37 11.43 16.30
N TYR A 222 -2.71 10.57 15.34
CA TYR A 222 -1.75 9.84 14.52
C TYR A 222 -0.99 10.71 13.52
N GLY A 223 -1.45 11.93 13.26
CA GLY A 223 -0.80 12.86 12.33
C GLY A 223 -0.07 14.01 13.01
N ALA A 224 -0.08 14.06 14.34
CA ALA A 224 0.56 15.13 15.10
C ALA A 224 2.01 14.83 15.51
N GLY A 225 2.73 15.87 15.93
CA GLY A 225 4.09 15.73 16.47
C GLY A 225 5.08 15.17 15.46
N GLU A 226 5.81 14.15 15.86
CA GLU A 226 6.82 13.49 15.04
C GLU A 226 6.24 12.75 13.82
N TYR A 227 4.98 12.42 13.81
CA TYR A 227 4.33 11.75 12.67
C TYR A 227 3.89 12.70 11.57
N THR A 228 3.91 14.02 11.80
CA THR A 228 3.48 15.00 10.80
C THR A 228 4.36 14.94 9.55
N GLY A 229 3.72 14.87 8.39
CA GLY A 229 4.38 14.78 7.07
C GLY A 229 4.89 13.40 6.70
N MET A 230 4.84 12.42 7.60
CA MET A 230 5.25 11.04 7.33
C MET A 230 4.31 10.41 6.29
N ALA A 231 4.86 9.63 5.37
CA ALA A 231 4.07 8.89 4.39
C ALA A 231 3.20 7.82 5.06
N GLU A 232 1.89 7.80 4.77
CA GLU A 232 0.95 6.88 5.41
C GLU A 232 0.68 5.62 4.61
N SER A 233 0.51 5.78 3.32
CA SER A 233 0.25 4.68 2.41
C SER A 233 0.92 4.91 1.06
N GLY A 234 1.12 3.82 0.33
CA GLY A 234 1.64 3.84 -1.02
C GLY A 234 0.79 3.00 -1.96
N TRP A 235 0.88 3.31 -3.22
CA TRP A 235 0.41 2.47 -4.30
C TRP A 235 1.54 1.51 -4.64
N ILE A 236 1.24 0.22 -4.68
CA ILE A 236 2.21 -0.87 -4.87
C ILE A 236 1.84 -1.71 -6.08
N ALA A 237 2.84 -2.38 -6.64
CA ALA A 237 2.67 -3.43 -7.63
C ALA A 237 3.59 -4.62 -7.27
N SER A 238 3.38 -5.79 -7.89
CA SER A 238 4.42 -6.80 -7.84
C SER A 238 5.60 -6.38 -8.73
N GLN A 239 6.83 -6.66 -8.29
CA GLN A 239 8.03 -6.39 -9.09
C GLN A 239 7.95 -7.06 -10.46
N THR A 240 7.45 -8.30 -10.50
CA THR A 240 7.26 -9.04 -11.76
C THR A 240 6.33 -8.29 -12.72
N TYR A 241 5.19 -7.76 -12.22
CA TYR A 241 4.27 -6.99 -13.04
C TYR A 241 4.91 -5.69 -13.55
N ALA A 242 5.67 -5.01 -12.69
CA ALA A 242 6.36 -3.77 -13.04
C ALA A 242 7.45 -4.00 -14.10
N ASP A 243 8.18 -5.11 -14.01
CA ASP A 243 9.21 -5.46 -14.98
C ASP A 243 8.63 -5.89 -16.34
N GLU A 244 7.49 -6.57 -16.34
CA GLU A 244 6.81 -7.04 -17.55
C GLU A 244 5.96 -5.96 -18.25
N ASN A 245 5.48 -4.96 -17.50
CA ASN A 245 4.56 -3.94 -17.99
C ASN A 245 4.97 -2.51 -17.58
N PRO A 246 6.20 -2.08 -17.91
CA PRO A 246 6.74 -0.78 -17.44
C PRO A 246 5.96 0.43 -17.94
N ALA A 247 5.42 0.42 -19.18
CA ALA A 247 4.61 1.51 -19.67
C ALA A 247 3.22 1.56 -18.99
N THR A 248 2.64 0.41 -18.69
CA THR A 248 1.39 0.31 -17.92
C THR A 248 1.58 0.83 -16.50
N VAL A 249 2.66 0.43 -15.80
CA VAL A 249 2.97 0.91 -14.44
C VAL A 249 3.18 2.40 -14.43
N ARG A 250 3.92 2.94 -15.41
CA ARG A 250 4.08 4.38 -15.58
C ARG A 250 2.73 5.09 -15.78
N ALA A 251 1.86 4.55 -16.63
CA ALA A 251 0.53 5.09 -16.85
C ALA A 251 -0.31 5.07 -15.56
N ILE A 252 -0.22 4.01 -14.75
CA ILE A 252 -0.87 3.92 -13.43
C ILE A 252 -0.31 4.99 -12.49
N GLN A 253 1.02 5.18 -12.43
CA GLN A 253 1.64 6.24 -11.63
C GLN A 253 1.07 7.61 -12.02
N CYS A 254 1.12 7.97 -13.30
CA CYS A 254 0.62 9.27 -13.76
C CYS A 254 -0.88 9.45 -13.45
N THR A 255 -1.68 8.44 -13.73
CA THR A 255 -3.13 8.45 -13.42
C THR A 255 -3.40 8.77 -11.96
N LEU A 256 -2.68 8.11 -11.04
CA LEU A 256 -2.89 8.28 -9.60
C LEU A 256 -2.33 9.61 -9.08
N LEU A 257 -1.11 9.99 -9.50
CA LEU A 257 -0.49 11.25 -9.08
C LEU A 257 -1.26 12.47 -9.57
N GLU A 258 -1.81 12.41 -10.79
CA GLU A 258 -2.67 13.47 -11.32
C GLU A 258 -4.00 13.55 -10.56
N ALA A 259 -4.65 12.41 -10.29
CA ALA A 259 -5.85 12.36 -9.48
C ALA A 259 -5.62 12.94 -8.07
N GLN A 260 -4.51 12.57 -7.44
CA GLN A 260 -4.08 13.13 -6.15
C GLN A 260 -3.90 14.64 -6.22
N GLY A 261 -3.21 15.11 -7.26
CA GLY A 261 -2.99 16.53 -7.49
C GLY A 261 -4.29 17.32 -7.69
N ALA A 262 -5.19 16.81 -8.52
CA ALA A 262 -6.48 17.45 -8.78
C ALA A 262 -7.33 17.58 -7.51
N LEU A 263 -7.33 16.56 -6.65
CA LEU A 263 -8.06 16.59 -5.37
C LEU A 263 -7.49 17.62 -4.38
N VAL A 264 -6.16 17.77 -4.32
CA VAL A 264 -5.52 18.77 -3.47
C VAL A 264 -5.86 20.20 -3.93
N ASP A 265 -5.96 20.41 -5.25
CA ASP A 265 -6.21 21.74 -5.82
C ASP A 265 -7.70 22.13 -5.80
N ASP A 266 -8.62 21.16 -5.69
CA ASP A 266 -10.06 21.39 -5.79
C ASP A 266 -10.83 20.64 -4.68
N ARG A 267 -11.21 21.39 -3.64
CA ARG A 267 -11.99 20.89 -2.50
C ARG A 267 -13.37 20.36 -2.93
N ASP A 268 -14.06 21.04 -3.85
CA ASP A 268 -15.39 20.65 -4.30
C ASP A 268 -15.31 19.32 -5.09
N LEU A 269 -14.23 19.12 -5.86
CA LEU A 269 -13.94 17.85 -6.52
C LEU A 269 -13.74 16.74 -5.50
N PHE A 270 -12.93 16.99 -4.46
CA PHE A 270 -12.72 16.01 -3.37
C PHE A 270 -14.05 15.61 -2.72
N GLU A 271 -14.89 16.56 -2.34
CA GLU A 271 -16.20 16.30 -1.72
C GLU A 271 -17.11 15.48 -2.64
N THR A 272 -17.11 15.80 -3.92
CA THR A 272 -17.88 15.06 -4.93
C THR A 272 -17.42 13.61 -5.03
N GLN A 273 -16.12 13.38 -5.13
CA GLN A 273 -15.55 12.03 -5.23
C GLN A 273 -15.71 11.24 -3.92
N PHE A 274 -15.56 11.91 -2.77
CA PHE A 274 -15.78 11.32 -1.45
C PHE A 274 -17.23 10.84 -1.28
N MET A 275 -18.21 11.65 -1.67
CA MET A 275 -19.62 11.28 -1.67
C MET A 275 -19.91 10.11 -2.61
N SER A 276 -19.33 10.13 -3.81
CA SER A 276 -19.48 9.04 -4.79
C SER A 276 -18.94 7.72 -4.26
N LEU A 277 -17.74 7.76 -3.69
CA LEU A 277 -17.04 6.58 -3.17
C LEU A 277 -17.75 5.95 -1.96
N LEU A 278 -18.15 6.78 -0.99
CA LEU A 278 -18.60 6.32 0.33
C LEU A 278 -20.12 6.36 0.52
N GLY A 279 -20.86 6.93 -0.45
CA GLY A 279 -22.29 7.18 -0.28
C GLY A 279 -22.58 8.16 0.86
N ALA A 280 -21.61 9.00 1.23
CA ALA A 280 -21.69 9.90 2.36
C ALA A 280 -22.62 11.10 2.03
N PRO A 281 -23.37 11.63 3.02
CA PRO A 281 -24.09 12.88 2.87
C PRO A 281 -23.15 14.07 2.64
N ALA A 282 -23.64 15.12 1.97
CA ALA A 282 -22.83 16.30 1.64
C ALA A 282 -22.27 17.01 2.89
N GLU A 283 -23.00 17.04 3.98
CA GLU A 283 -22.52 17.60 5.25
C GLU A 283 -21.36 16.81 5.87
N VAL A 284 -21.29 15.50 5.63
CA VAL A 284 -20.18 14.65 6.06
C VAL A 284 -18.97 14.91 5.18
N ALA A 285 -19.15 14.98 3.86
CA ALA A 285 -18.06 15.28 2.95
C ALA A 285 -17.46 16.67 3.19
N ALA A 286 -18.29 17.68 3.45
CA ALA A 286 -17.85 19.04 3.73
C ALA A 286 -17.09 19.16 5.07
N ALA A 287 -17.39 18.29 6.04
CA ALA A 287 -16.72 18.24 7.34
C ALA A 287 -15.45 17.37 7.33
N GLU A 288 -15.27 16.53 6.29
CA GLU A 288 -14.11 15.62 6.22
C GLU A 288 -12.80 16.39 6.07
N VAL A 289 -11.79 15.99 6.84
CA VAL A 289 -10.43 16.50 6.66
C VAL A 289 -9.83 15.88 5.43
N MET A 290 -9.49 16.71 4.44
CA MET A 290 -8.83 16.23 3.24
C MET A 290 -7.42 15.76 3.57
N LEU A 291 -7.07 14.55 3.11
CA LEU A 291 -5.73 14.01 3.28
C LEU A 291 -4.71 14.81 2.45
N ASP A 292 -3.48 14.87 2.93
CA ASP A 292 -2.35 15.47 2.21
C ASP A 292 -1.84 14.49 1.13
N TYR A 293 -2.57 14.38 0.02
CA TYR A 293 -2.21 13.53 -1.11
C TYR A 293 -0.94 14.03 -1.78
N GLN A 294 -0.04 13.10 -2.10
CA GLN A 294 1.28 13.43 -2.61
C GLN A 294 1.34 13.39 -4.14
N ARG A 295 2.16 14.28 -4.73
CA ARG A 295 2.37 14.37 -6.19
C ARG A 295 3.70 13.75 -6.63
N THR A 296 4.46 13.20 -5.71
CA THR A 296 5.78 12.59 -5.95
C THR A 296 6.09 11.58 -4.85
N ASN A 297 7.10 10.75 -5.06
CA ASN A 297 7.58 9.80 -4.07
C ASN A 297 8.66 10.47 -3.18
N ARG A 298 8.38 10.63 -1.90
CA ARG A 298 9.27 11.24 -0.91
C ARG A 298 9.98 10.14 -0.13
N LEU A 299 11.04 9.55 -0.74
CA LEU A 299 11.74 8.40 -0.18
C LEU A 299 12.10 8.54 1.31
N ALA A 300 12.54 9.72 1.74
CA ALA A 300 12.87 9.96 3.15
C ALA A 300 11.65 9.81 4.09
N GLU A 301 10.46 10.27 3.66
CA GLU A 301 9.23 10.14 4.45
C GLU A 301 8.67 8.71 4.41
N ILE A 302 8.89 7.99 3.32
CA ILE A 302 8.57 6.57 3.19
C ILE A 302 9.48 5.76 4.12
N GLN A 303 10.79 6.07 4.14
CA GLN A 303 11.79 5.39 4.98
C GLN A 303 11.46 5.48 6.48
N ARG A 304 10.90 6.59 6.95
CA ARG A 304 10.49 6.76 8.35
C ARG A 304 9.55 5.66 8.86
N ASN A 305 8.78 5.03 7.98
CA ASN A 305 7.95 3.88 8.37
C ASN A 305 8.81 2.68 8.78
N ALA A 306 9.89 2.42 8.06
CA ALA A 306 10.82 1.35 8.41
C ALA A 306 11.55 1.65 9.72
N ASP A 307 11.95 2.91 9.92
CA ASP A 307 12.64 3.35 11.13
C ASP A 307 11.73 3.15 12.36
N ILE A 308 10.49 3.66 12.31
CA ILE A 308 9.49 3.49 13.39
C ILE A 308 9.16 2.01 13.62
N TYR A 309 9.08 1.20 12.56
CA TYR A 309 8.79 -0.21 12.69
C TYR A 309 9.91 -0.97 13.39
N PHE A 310 11.17 -0.63 13.07
CA PHE A 310 12.36 -1.16 13.74
C PHE A 310 12.44 -0.68 15.20
N GLU A 311 12.24 0.62 15.47
CA GLU A 311 12.23 1.20 16.82
C GLU A 311 11.11 0.62 17.70
N SER A 312 10.01 0.20 17.09
CA SER A 312 8.91 -0.50 17.77
C SER A 312 9.24 -1.96 18.13
N GLY A 313 10.43 -2.46 17.76
CA GLY A 313 10.86 -3.84 18.03
C GLY A 313 10.12 -4.89 17.20
N LEU A 314 9.40 -4.47 16.16
CA LEU A 314 8.61 -5.34 15.28
C LEU A 314 9.41 -5.82 14.06
N LEU A 315 10.57 -5.19 13.79
CA LEU A 315 11.57 -5.67 12.85
C LEU A 315 12.81 -6.16 13.60
N THR A 316 13.39 -7.26 13.10
CA THR A 316 14.65 -7.80 13.62
C THR A 316 15.87 -7.02 13.10
N ASP A 317 15.80 -6.59 11.86
CA ASP A 317 16.84 -5.86 11.15
C ASP A 317 16.27 -4.55 10.56
N GLU A 318 17.14 -3.55 10.37
CA GLU A 318 16.77 -2.30 9.66
C GLU A 318 16.35 -2.61 8.22
N PHE A 319 15.33 -1.91 7.73
CA PHE A 319 14.82 -2.05 6.37
C PHE A 319 15.10 -0.79 5.56
N ASP A 320 15.57 -0.95 4.32
CA ASP A 320 15.87 0.16 3.40
C ASP A 320 14.93 0.12 2.19
N PHE A 321 14.18 1.19 2.01
CA PHE A 321 13.25 1.34 0.89
C PHE A 321 13.92 1.73 -0.44
N THR A 322 15.23 2.03 -0.48
CA THR A 322 15.92 2.60 -1.66
C THR A 322 15.67 1.79 -2.94
N ASP A 323 15.73 0.46 -2.85
CA ASP A 323 15.53 -0.43 -4.01
C ASP A 323 14.07 -0.87 -4.18
N HIS A 324 13.16 -0.36 -3.36
CA HIS A 324 11.74 -0.76 -3.33
C HIS A 324 10.76 0.35 -3.70
N VAL A 325 11.25 1.50 -4.14
CA VAL A 325 10.41 2.63 -4.56
C VAL A 325 10.83 3.06 -5.97
N LEU A 326 9.89 3.05 -6.91
CA LEU A 326 10.12 3.60 -8.24
C LEU A 326 10.10 5.13 -8.20
N ASP A 327 10.93 5.75 -9.05
CA ASP A 327 10.85 7.17 -9.25
C ASP A 327 9.47 7.58 -9.79
N ALA A 328 8.93 8.69 -9.30
CA ALA A 328 7.75 9.28 -9.89
C ALA A 328 8.11 9.87 -11.27
N PRO A 329 7.31 9.61 -12.33
CA PRO A 329 7.55 10.19 -13.64
C PRO A 329 7.52 11.72 -13.59
N ALA A 330 8.48 12.37 -14.23
CA ALA A 330 8.62 13.85 -14.20
C ALA A 330 7.64 14.57 -15.15
N ASP A 331 6.97 13.83 -16.00
CA ASP A 331 6.15 14.32 -17.12
C ASP A 331 4.69 13.83 -17.06
N CYS A 332 4.21 13.55 -15.86
CA CYS A 332 2.78 13.33 -15.62
C CYS A 332 2.01 14.65 -15.54
#